data_79fda7b59b63efed2f7f748bd123c596
#
_entry.id   79fda7b59b63efed2f7f748bd123c596
#
_cell.length_a   1.000
_cell.length_b   1.000
_cell.length_c   1.000
_cell.angle_alpha   90.00
_cell.angle_beta   90.00
_cell.angle_gamma   90.00
#
_symmetry.space_group_name_H-M   'P 1'
#
loop_
_entity.id
_entity.type
_entity.pdbx_description
1 polymer ?
#
loop_
_entity_poly.entity_id
_entity_poly.type
_entity_poly.pdbx_seq_one_letter_code
_entity_poly.pdbx_strand_id
1 'polypeptide(L)'
;MSEISDIDSEIIEQDTVTISFSKPIYGRRIPKPKRSPRAIRYLRQRIARHWDVENVTIDPKVSEYIFKRGIQYPPRKITVKITKTEDDSVEVFLAE
;
A
#
# COMPACT_ATOMS: atom_id res chain seq x y z
N MET A 1 18.95 18.37 6.67
CA MET A 1 18.10 19.11 5.72
C MET A 1 18.38 18.75 4.29
N SER A 2 19.67 18.61 3.95
CA SER A 2 20.00 18.24 2.58
C SER A 2 19.43 16.89 2.19
N GLU A 3 19.38 15.94 3.11
CA GLU A 3 18.84 14.63 2.84
C GLU A 3 17.37 14.72 2.46
N ILE A 4 16.62 15.53 3.21
CA ILE A 4 15.20 15.68 2.93
C ILE A 4 15.01 16.38 1.60
N SER A 5 15.85 17.37 1.31
CA SER A 5 15.78 18.08 0.04
C SER A 5 16.05 17.16 -1.13
N ASP A 6 17.03 16.26 -0.97
CA ASP A 6 17.36 15.32 -2.02
C ASP A 6 16.19 14.37 -2.28
N ILE A 7 15.56 13.88 -1.22
CA ILE A 7 14.40 13.01 -1.36
C ILE A 7 13.26 13.75 -2.03
N ASP A 8 13.01 14.98 -1.58
CA ASP A 8 11.93 15.79 -2.13
C ASP A 8 12.13 16.05 -3.61
N SER A 9 13.38 16.27 -4.02
CA SER A 9 13.66 16.59 -5.42
C SER A 9 13.41 15.40 -6.34
N GLU A 10 13.35 14.18 -5.79
CA GLU A 10 13.07 12.99 -6.57
C GLU A 10 11.59 12.66 -6.65
N ILE A 11 10.78 13.32 -5.84
CA ILE A 11 9.35 13.06 -5.78
C ILE A 11 8.65 13.82 -6.88
N ILE A 12 7.97 13.09 -7.76
CA ILE A 12 7.18 13.68 -8.84
C ILE A 12 5.76 13.95 -8.38
N GLU A 13 5.16 12.98 -7.70
CA GLU A 13 3.77 13.08 -7.25
C GLU A 13 3.60 12.47 -5.88
N GLN A 14 2.65 13.02 -5.13
CA GLN A 14 2.22 12.45 -3.85
C GLN A 14 0.71 12.47 -3.82
N ASP A 15 0.13 11.46 -3.21
CA ASP A 15 -1.31 11.41 -3.06
C ASP A 15 -1.66 10.56 -1.84
N THR A 16 -2.84 10.79 -1.30
CA THR A 16 -3.36 9.98 -0.20
C THR A 16 -4.62 9.31 -0.69
N VAL A 17 -4.64 7.99 -0.62
CA VAL A 17 -5.79 7.22 -1.10
C VAL A 17 -6.26 6.25 -0.05
N THR A 18 -7.56 5.94 -0.07
CA THR A 18 -8.16 4.94 0.79
C THR A 18 -8.52 3.74 -0.06
N ILE A 19 -8.02 2.58 0.33
CA ILE A 19 -8.27 1.34 -0.41
C ILE A 19 -9.13 0.44 0.45
N SER A 20 -10.22 -0.05 -0.15
CA SER A 20 -11.15 -0.93 0.54
C SER A 20 -10.83 -2.39 0.25
N PHE A 21 -10.78 -3.20 1.30
CA PHE A 21 -10.60 -4.65 1.17
C PHE A 21 -11.92 -5.40 1.30
N SER A 22 -13.04 -4.68 1.41
CA SER A 22 -14.32 -5.33 1.66
C SER A 22 -14.70 -6.32 0.57
N LYS A 23 -14.67 -5.90 -0.69
CA LYS A 23 -15.02 -6.79 -1.79
C LYS A 23 -13.90 -7.73 -2.18
N PRO A 24 -12.66 -7.25 -2.39
CA PRO A 24 -11.62 -8.15 -2.88
C PRO A 24 -11.16 -9.19 -1.87
N ILE A 25 -11.30 -8.92 -0.58
CA ILE A 25 -10.83 -9.84 0.45
C ILE A 25 -12.00 -10.50 1.17
N TYR A 26 -12.90 -9.69 1.75
CA TYR A 26 -14.02 -10.24 2.51
C TYR A 26 -15.18 -10.67 1.64
N GLY A 27 -15.32 -10.10 0.47
CA GLY A 27 -16.38 -10.48 -0.47
C GLY A 27 -16.08 -11.73 -1.29
N ARG A 28 -14.87 -12.25 -1.19
CA ARG A 28 -14.46 -13.47 -1.89
C ARG A 28 -14.23 -14.58 -0.89
N ARG A 29 -14.26 -15.82 -1.39
CA ARG A 29 -14.01 -16.98 -0.54
C ARG A 29 -12.52 -17.24 -0.40
N ILE A 30 -11.85 -16.34 0.30
CA ILE A 30 -10.43 -16.48 0.55
C ILE A 30 -10.26 -17.19 1.89
N PRO A 31 -9.49 -18.29 1.94
CA PRO A 31 -9.23 -18.97 3.21
C PRO A 31 -8.67 -17.99 4.24
N LYS A 32 -9.13 -18.10 5.47
CA LYS A 32 -8.75 -17.17 6.52
C LYS A 32 -7.24 -16.94 6.66
N PRO A 33 -6.40 -18.01 6.65
CA PRO A 33 -4.95 -17.79 6.77
C PRO A 33 -4.32 -17.03 5.62
N LYS A 34 -5.05 -16.87 4.51
CA LYS A 34 -4.52 -16.18 3.34
C LYS A 34 -5.06 -14.78 3.18
N ARG A 35 -5.92 -14.33 4.09
CA ARG A 35 -6.55 -13.01 3.93
C ARG A 35 -5.59 -11.84 3.98
N SER A 36 -4.74 -11.76 5.00
CA SER A 36 -3.82 -10.66 5.11
C SER A 36 -2.75 -10.66 4.02
N PRO A 37 -2.14 -11.80 3.67
CA PRO A 37 -1.22 -11.81 2.52
C PRO A 37 -1.90 -11.38 1.23
N ARG A 38 -3.15 -11.79 1.01
CA ARG A 38 -3.90 -11.37 -0.17
C ARG A 38 -4.20 -9.88 -0.15
N ALA A 39 -4.45 -9.33 1.03
CA ALA A 39 -4.71 -7.91 1.15
C ALA A 39 -3.49 -7.10 0.71
N ILE A 40 -2.29 -7.51 1.12
CA ILE A 40 -1.06 -6.83 0.72
C ILE A 40 -0.85 -6.95 -0.77
N ARG A 41 -1.09 -8.13 -1.34
CA ARG A 41 -0.96 -8.32 -2.78
C ARG A 41 -1.94 -7.45 -3.55
N TYR A 42 -3.17 -7.40 -3.07
CA TYR A 42 -4.19 -6.56 -3.68
C TYR A 42 -3.80 -5.09 -3.64
N LEU A 43 -3.32 -4.64 -2.50
CA LEU A 43 -2.87 -3.26 -2.32
C LEU A 43 -1.78 -2.93 -3.34
N ARG A 44 -0.78 -3.79 -3.47
CA ARG A 44 0.31 -3.58 -4.40
C ARG A 44 -0.19 -3.53 -5.84
N GLN A 45 -1.04 -4.47 -6.23
CA GLN A 45 -1.57 -4.51 -7.59
C GLN A 45 -2.42 -3.29 -7.89
N ARG A 46 -3.22 -2.88 -6.93
CA ARG A 46 -4.09 -1.73 -7.12
C ARG A 46 -3.29 -0.45 -7.35
N ILE A 47 -2.24 -0.27 -6.56
CA ILE A 47 -1.39 0.90 -6.67
C ILE A 47 -0.58 0.87 -7.96
N ALA A 48 -0.02 -0.30 -8.29
CA ALA A 48 0.75 -0.44 -9.52
C ALA A 48 -0.10 -0.11 -10.74
N ARG A 49 -1.35 -0.54 -10.74
CA ARG A 49 -2.26 -0.27 -11.86
C ARG A 49 -2.66 1.19 -11.93
N HIS A 50 -2.93 1.79 -10.78
CA HIS A 50 -3.38 3.18 -10.75
C HIS A 50 -2.28 4.13 -11.21
N TRP A 51 -1.05 3.86 -10.82
CA TRP A 51 0.09 4.72 -11.14
C TRP A 51 0.86 4.24 -12.36
N ASP A 52 0.47 3.10 -12.92
CA ASP A 52 1.11 2.51 -14.10
C ASP A 52 2.61 2.33 -13.90
N VAL A 53 2.98 1.74 -12.78
CA VAL A 53 4.38 1.47 -12.44
C VAL A 53 4.56 -0.01 -12.11
N GLU A 54 5.77 -0.50 -12.29
CA GLU A 54 6.08 -1.89 -12.00
C GLU A 54 6.62 -2.08 -10.58
N ASN A 55 7.31 -1.09 -10.07
CA ASN A 55 7.97 -1.18 -8.77
C ASN A 55 7.16 -0.46 -7.71
N VAL A 56 6.58 -1.24 -6.80
CA VAL A 56 5.82 -0.69 -5.67
C VAL A 56 6.51 -1.17 -4.40
N THR A 57 6.98 -0.24 -3.60
CA THR A 57 7.61 -0.53 -2.32
C THR A 57 6.64 -0.18 -1.21
N ILE A 58 6.34 -1.15 -0.35
CA ILE A 58 5.40 -0.95 0.75
C ILE A 58 6.19 -0.83 2.04
N ASP A 59 5.98 0.27 2.76
CA ASP A 59 6.64 0.49 4.03
C ASP A 59 6.25 -0.60 5.03
N PRO A 60 7.18 -1.10 5.84
CA PRO A 60 6.87 -2.11 6.85
C PRO A 60 5.71 -1.75 7.78
N LYS A 61 5.51 -0.47 8.05
CA LYS A 61 4.40 -0.04 8.90
C LYS A 61 3.05 -0.34 8.28
N VAL A 62 2.96 -0.30 6.96
CA VAL A 62 1.72 -0.66 6.26
C VAL A 62 1.43 -2.15 6.45
N SER A 63 2.45 -2.98 6.29
CA SER A 63 2.30 -4.42 6.50
C SER A 63 1.92 -4.72 7.95
N GLU A 64 2.56 -4.05 8.90
CA GLU A 64 2.23 -4.23 10.31
C GLU A 64 0.78 -3.87 10.61
N TYR A 65 0.30 -2.80 10.00
CA TYR A 65 -1.08 -2.38 10.19
C TYR A 65 -2.05 -3.43 9.65
N ILE A 66 -1.76 -3.99 8.50
CA ILE A 66 -2.62 -5.00 7.87
C ILE A 66 -2.64 -6.28 8.71
N PHE A 67 -1.50 -6.64 9.32
CA PHE A 67 -1.42 -7.85 10.14
C PHE A 67 -1.73 -7.62 11.61
N LYS A 68 -2.09 -6.41 11.99
CA LYS A 68 -2.27 -6.05 13.40
C LYS A 68 -3.25 -6.93 14.16
N ARG A 69 -4.34 -7.33 13.51
CA ARG A 69 -5.34 -8.20 14.11
C ARG A 69 -5.13 -9.67 13.80
N GLY A 70 -3.97 -10.01 13.23
CA GLY A 70 -3.66 -11.36 12.85
C GLY A 70 -3.83 -11.59 11.36
N ILE A 71 -3.36 -12.73 10.90
CA ILE A 71 -3.34 -13.05 9.48
C ILE A 71 -4.73 -13.24 8.89
N GLN A 72 -5.72 -13.53 9.74
CA GLN A 72 -7.07 -13.82 9.28
C GLN A 72 -7.96 -12.60 9.13
N TYR A 73 -7.59 -11.50 9.77
CA TYR A 73 -8.47 -10.34 9.86
C TYR A 73 -7.77 -9.05 9.46
N PRO A 74 -7.48 -8.87 8.16
CA PRO A 74 -6.96 -7.58 7.70
C PRO A 74 -8.03 -6.49 7.89
N PRO A 75 -7.64 -5.22 7.97
CA PRO A 75 -8.63 -4.15 8.10
C PRO A 75 -9.52 -4.12 6.86
N ARG A 76 -10.71 -3.58 7.01
CA ARG A 76 -11.61 -3.48 5.87
C ARG A 76 -11.21 -2.39 4.90
N LYS A 77 -10.48 -1.41 5.38
CA LYS A 77 -9.95 -0.37 4.51
C LYS A 77 -8.68 0.20 5.14
N ILE A 78 -7.85 0.78 4.30
CA ILE A 78 -6.61 1.39 4.75
C ILE A 78 -6.38 2.68 3.97
N THR A 79 -5.91 3.70 4.67
CA THR A 79 -5.55 4.96 4.03
C THR A 79 -4.04 5.03 3.97
N VAL A 80 -3.50 5.20 2.78
CA VAL A 80 -2.06 5.20 2.56
C VAL A 80 -1.66 6.45 1.81
N LYS A 81 -0.43 6.86 2.05
CA LYS A 81 0.19 7.96 1.32
C LYS A 81 1.10 7.36 0.26
N ILE A 82 0.94 7.78 -0.97
CA ILE A 82 1.68 7.25 -2.09
C ILE A 82 2.61 8.32 -2.64
N THR A 83 3.87 7.97 -2.80
CA THR A 83 4.88 8.88 -3.31
C THR A 83 5.49 8.28 -4.57
N LYS A 84 5.38 8.98 -5.69
CA LYS A 84 5.95 8.54 -6.94
C LYS A 84 7.28 9.28 -7.18
N THR A 85 8.30 8.53 -7.56
CA THR A 85 9.63 9.08 -7.82
C THR A 85 9.94 9.04 -9.31
N GLU A 86 11.06 9.68 -9.70
CA GLU A 86 11.43 9.81 -11.10
C GLU A 86 11.78 8.49 -11.79
N ASP A 87 12.17 7.49 -11.03
CA ASP A 87 12.59 6.21 -11.60
C ASP A 87 11.44 5.23 -11.78
N ASP A 88 10.22 5.75 -11.94
CA ASP A 88 9.02 4.94 -12.14
C ASP A 88 8.75 3.95 -11.01
N SER A 89 9.11 4.34 -9.80
CA SER A 89 8.78 3.53 -8.64
C SER A 89 7.85 4.33 -7.72
N VAL A 90 7.12 3.60 -6.91
CA VAL A 90 6.15 4.18 -6.00
C VAL A 90 6.40 3.63 -4.60
N GLU A 91 6.40 4.49 -3.62
CA GLU A 91 6.51 4.08 -2.23
C GLU A 91 5.18 4.32 -1.53
N VAL A 92 4.79 3.36 -0.71
CA VAL A 92 3.51 3.39 -0.02
C VAL A 92 3.77 3.48 1.47
N PHE A 93 3.22 4.51 2.10
CA PHE A 93 3.37 4.74 3.53
C PHE A 93 2.00 4.78 4.20
N LEU A 94 1.97 4.43 5.47
CA LEU A 94 0.75 4.52 6.24
C LEU A 94 0.43 6.00 6.49
N ALA A 95 -0.80 6.40 6.19
CA ALA A 95 -1.19 7.81 6.29
C ALA A 95 -1.50 8.25 7.72
N GLU A 96 -1.69 7.32 8.62
CA GLU A 96 -2.01 7.67 10.01
C GLU A 96 -0.80 7.77 10.88
#